data_3e4367116190c86b3449c5cfc90536da
#
_entry.id   3e4367116190c86b3449c5cfc90536da
#
_cell.length_a   1.000
_cell.length_b   1.000
_cell.length_c   1.000
_cell.angle_alpha   90.00
_cell.angle_beta   90.00
_cell.angle_gamma   90.00
#
_symmetry.space_group_name_H-M   'P 1'
#
loop_
_entity.id
_entity.type
_entity.pdbx_description
1 polymer ?
#
loop_
_entity_poly.entity_id
_entity_poly.type
_entity_poly.pdbx_seq_one_letter_code
_entity_poly.pdbx_strand_id
1 'polypeptide(L)'
;IYGHDLEKLKIPRYTEVYEIDGPYFFGIANKFDDISRQLNHTSQKVRIIRMRKVSFIDSTGIHNLNQLYLRLQRSGIILVLSGVNEQVFHALDRAGLVDMIGRENVCNHINVALARAEEIVKSDE
;
A
#
# COMPACT_ATOMS: atom_id res chain seq x y z
N ILE A 1 -3.72 -12.38 -11.22
CA ILE A 1 -4.23 -11.76 -10.00
C ILE A 1 -4.51 -10.28 -10.22
N TYR A 2 -3.52 -9.58 -10.68
CA TYR A 2 -3.64 -8.14 -10.85
C TYR A 2 -4.02 -7.73 -12.26
N GLY A 3 -3.82 -8.60 -13.21
CA GLY A 3 -3.75 -8.25 -14.61
C GLY A 3 -4.95 -7.51 -15.15
N HIS A 4 -6.13 -8.09 -15.04
CA HIS A 4 -7.31 -7.51 -15.67
C HIS A 4 -7.73 -6.18 -15.08
N ASP A 5 -7.70 -6.08 -13.75
CA ASP A 5 -8.11 -4.85 -13.07
C ASP A 5 -7.07 -3.75 -13.27
N LEU A 6 -5.79 -4.10 -13.14
CA LEU A 6 -4.71 -3.12 -13.24
C LEU A 6 -4.50 -2.60 -14.63
N GLU A 7 -4.80 -3.41 -15.66
CA GLU A 7 -4.68 -2.97 -17.05
C GLU A 7 -5.60 -1.80 -17.37
N LYS A 8 -6.70 -1.68 -16.63
CA LYS A 8 -7.67 -0.59 -16.83
C LYS A 8 -7.34 0.66 -16.04
N LEU A 9 -6.34 0.60 -15.17
CA LEU A 9 -5.97 1.72 -14.31
C LEU A 9 -4.78 2.46 -14.91
N LYS A 10 -4.81 3.77 -14.78
CA LYS A 10 -3.66 4.60 -15.13
C LYS A 10 -2.78 4.72 -13.91
N ILE A 11 -1.69 3.96 -13.89
CA ILE A 11 -0.78 3.94 -12.76
C ILE A 11 0.29 5.00 -12.98
N PRO A 12 0.48 5.94 -12.03
CA PRO A 12 1.51 6.97 -12.15
C PRO A 12 2.92 6.36 -12.24
N ARG A 13 3.86 7.14 -12.73
CA ARG A 13 5.26 6.72 -12.82
C ARG A 13 5.80 6.44 -11.42
N TYR A 14 6.76 5.54 -11.34
CA TYR A 14 7.44 5.18 -10.08
C TYR A 14 6.48 4.66 -9.01
N THR A 15 5.36 4.10 -9.43
CA THR A 15 4.30 3.60 -8.55
C THR A 15 4.05 2.13 -8.83
N GLU A 16 4.01 1.32 -7.78
CA GLU A 16 3.65 -0.09 -7.85
C GLU A 16 2.32 -0.29 -7.15
N VAL A 17 1.50 -1.19 -7.68
CA VAL A 17 0.20 -1.52 -7.08
C VAL A 17 0.16 -3.02 -6.81
N TYR A 18 -0.09 -3.39 -5.56
CA TYR A 18 -0.28 -4.78 -5.16
C TYR A 18 -1.64 -4.92 -4.52
N GLU A 19 -2.26 -6.08 -4.70
CA GLU A 19 -3.52 -6.40 -4.04
C GLU A 19 -3.28 -7.53 -3.06
N ILE A 20 -3.85 -7.40 -1.86
CA ILE A 20 -3.77 -8.47 -0.86
C ILE A 20 -5.17 -8.98 -0.57
N ASP A 21 -5.24 -10.24 -0.15
CA ASP A 21 -6.48 -10.93 0.13
C ASP A 21 -6.38 -11.52 1.54
N GLY A 22 -7.11 -10.91 2.46
CA GLY A 22 -7.13 -11.36 3.84
C GLY A 22 -6.09 -10.66 4.72
N PRO A 23 -6.24 -10.80 6.04
CA PRO A 23 -5.48 -9.99 7.00
C PRO A 23 -4.02 -10.39 7.16
N TYR A 24 -3.61 -11.53 6.62
CA TYR A 24 -2.25 -12.06 6.86
C TYR A 24 -1.29 -11.86 5.70
N PHE A 25 -1.77 -11.35 4.57
CA PHE A 25 -0.97 -11.28 3.35
C PHE A 25 0.09 -10.20 3.33
N PHE A 26 0.16 -9.36 4.36
CA PHE A 26 1.21 -8.35 4.43
C PHE A 26 2.62 -8.95 4.48
N GLY A 27 2.75 -10.15 5.08
CA GLY A 27 4.03 -10.86 5.07
C GLY A 27 4.43 -11.31 3.67
N ILE A 28 3.46 -11.75 2.88
CA ILE A 28 3.69 -12.14 1.49
C ILE A 28 4.06 -10.91 0.65
N ALA A 29 3.40 -9.78 0.91
CA ALA A 29 3.72 -8.53 0.22
C ALA A 29 5.19 -8.13 0.44
N ASN A 30 5.72 -8.39 1.64
CA ASN A 30 7.13 -8.15 1.91
C ASN A 30 8.04 -9.01 1.04
N LYS A 31 7.66 -10.28 0.83
CA LYS A 31 8.43 -11.17 -0.04
C LYS A 31 8.41 -10.70 -1.50
N PHE A 32 7.24 -10.26 -1.96
CA PHE A 32 7.14 -9.72 -3.31
C PHE A 32 8.00 -8.46 -3.47
N ASP A 33 8.04 -7.64 -2.45
CA ASP A 33 8.87 -6.44 -2.47
C ASP A 33 10.35 -6.81 -2.66
N ASP A 34 10.83 -7.76 -1.89
CA ASP A 34 12.21 -8.20 -1.98
C ASP A 34 12.54 -8.75 -3.37
N ILE A 35 11.64 -9.57 -3.92
CA ILE A 35 11.81 -10.14 -5.26
C ILE A 35 11.82 -9.03 -6.31
N SER A 36 10.87 -8.11 -6.22
CA SER A 36 10.77 -7.01 -7.18
C SER A 36 12.03 -6.17 -7.22
N ARG A 37 12.63 -5.94 -6.08
CA ARG A 37 13.88 -5.18 -6.00
C ARG A 37 15.02 -5.88 -6.71
N GLN A 38 15.09 -7.20 -6.59
CA GLN A 38 16.13 -7.99 -7.23
C GLN A 38 15.98 -8.00 -8.74
N LEU A 39 14.72 -8.00 -9.22
CA LEU A 39 14.43 -8.11 -10.65
C LEU A 39 14.31 -6.77 -11.35
N ASN A 40 13.92 -5.75 -10.65
CA ASN A 40 13.63 -4.45 -11.22
C ASN A 40 14.60 -3.40 -10.70
N HIS A 41 15.39 -2.85 -11.58
CA HIS A 41 16.40 -1.85 -11.24
C HIS A 41 15.83 -0.43 -11.20
N THR A 42 14.55 -0.26 -11.53
CA THR A 42 13.90 1.03 -11.50
C THR A 42 13.53 1.40 -10.06
N SER A 43 13.91 2.58 -9.62
CA SER A 43 13.53 3.07 -8.29
C SER A 43 12.04 3.37 -8.25
N GLN A 44 11.34 2.74 -7.31
CA GLN A 44 9.93 3.05 -7.06
C GLN A 44 9.86 4.06 -5.92
N LYS A 45 8.86 4.95 -5.99
CA LYS A 45 8.66 5.98 -4.97
C LYS A 45 7.39 5.76 -4.16
N VAL A 46 6.40 5.08 -4.74
CA VAL A 46 5.12 4.85 -4.09
C VAL A 46 4.73 3.40 -4.25
N ARG A 47 4.26 2.81 -3.18
CA ARG A 47 3.63 1.48 -3.21
C ARG A 47 2.21 1.61 -2.74
N ILE A 48 1.27 1.25 -3.62
CA ILE A 48 -0.15 1.18 -3.27
C ILE A 48 -0.48 -0.27 -2.96
N ILE A 49 -1.05 -0.50 -1.79
CA ILE A 49 -1.57 -1.81 -1.39
C ILE A 49 -3.08 -1.73 -1.42
N ARG A 50 -3.69 -2.51 -2.31
CA ARG A 50 -5.15 -2.59 -2.41
C ARG A 50 -5.68 -3.54 -1.36
N MET A 51 -6.54 -3.03 -0.50
CA MET A 51 -7.10 -3.77 0.62
C MET A 51 -8.61 -4.00 0.47
N ARG A 52 -9.12 -3.90 -0.75
CA ARG A 52 -10.57 -4.03 -0.98
C ARG A 52 -11.12 -5.41 -0.60
N LYS A 53 -10.25 -6.42 -0.57
CA LYS A 53 -10.64 -7.80 -0.18
C LYS A 53 -10.32 -8.10 1.27
N VAL A 54 -9.85 -7.13 2.03
CA VAL A 54 -9.54 -7.28 3.45
C VAL A 54 -10.74 -6.80 4.24
N SER A 55 -11.52 -7.75 4.77
CA SER A 55 -12.74 -7.41 5.50
C SER A 55 -12.49 -6.99 6.94
N PHE A 56 -11.41 -7.51 7.54
CA PHE A 56 -11.00 -7.15 8.90
C PHE A 56 -9.49 -7.27 9.01
N ILE A 57 -8.93 -6.71 10.08
CA ILE A 57 -7.51 -6.85 10.35
C ILE A 57 -7.34 -7.08 11.86
N ASP A 58 -6.55 -8.08 12.21
CA ASP A 58 -6.26 -8.42 13.61
C ASP A 58 -4.85 -7.98 13.99
N SER A 59 -4.43 -8.36 15.22
CA SER A 59 -3.13 -7.94 15.73
C SER A 59 -1.97 -8.43 14.87
N THR A 60 -2.09 -9.63 14.29
CA THR A 60 -1.06 -10.15 13.39
C THR A 60 -0.97 -9.31 12.12
N GLY A 61 -2.12 -8.98 11.53
CA GLY A 61 -2.16 -8.11 10.36
C GLY A 61 -1.61 -6.73 10.64
N ILE A 62 -1.97 -6.16 11.78
CA ILE A 62 -1.45 -4.86 12.22
C ILE A 62 0.07 -4.91 12.33
N HIS A 63 0.60 -5.95 12.98
CA HIS A 63 2.04 -6.11 13.13
C HIS A 63 2.73 -6.19 11.76
N ASN A 64 2.18 -7.02 10.87
CA ASN A 64 2.76 -7.21 9.55
C ASN A 64 2.73 -5.93 8.73
N LEU A 65 1.63 -5.18 8.80
CA LEU A 65 1.53 -3.91 8.08
C LEU A 65 2.54 -2.89 8.63
N ASN A 66 2.69 -2.85 9.95
CA ASN A 66 3.68 -1.98 10.56
C ASN A 66 5.10 -2.30 10.06
N GLN A 67 5.44 -3.59 9.99
CA GLN A 67 6.75 -4.00 9.49
C GLN A 67 6.94 -3.63 8.03
N LEU A 68 5.91 -3.80 7.22
CA LEU A 68 5.96 -3.40 5.82
C LEU A 68 6.19 -1.89 5.69
N TYR A 69 5.45 -1.10 6.47
CA TYR A 69 5.61 0.34 6.45
C TYR A 69 7.04 0.76 6.77
N LEU A 70 7.62 0.18 7.83
CA LEU A 70 8.98 0.52 8.23
C LEU A 70 10.01 0.12 7.18
N ARG A 71 9.80 -1.04 6.56
CA ARG A 71 10.68 -1.49 5.47
C ARG A 71 10.64 -0.52 4.29
N LEU A 72 9.45 -0.13 3.87
CA LEU A 72 9.30 0.80 2.76
C LEU A 72 9.89 2.17 3.09
N GLN A 73 9.67 2.63 4.31
CA GLN A 73 10.21 3.90 4.75
C GLN A 73 11.73 3.92 4.66
N ARG A 74 12.38 2.85 5.09
CA ARG A 74 13.84 2.74 5.01
C ARG A 74 14.33 2.75 3.56
N SER A 75 13.49 2.35 2.63
CA SER A 75 13.82 2.32 1.21
C SER A 75 13.42 3.59 0.47
N GLY A 76 12.84 4.56 1.19
CA GLY A 76 12.39 5.79 0.57
C GLY A 76 11.09 5.65 -0.23
N ILE A 77 10.32 4.60 0.05
CA ILE A 77 9.05 4.34 -0.65
C ILE A 77 7.90 4.73 0.26
N ILE A 78 6.98 5.50 -0.27
CA ILE A 78 5.79 5.94 0.47
C ILE A 78 4.69 4.91 0.29
N LEU A 79 4.14 4.44 1.40
CA LEU A 79 3.05 3.47 1.41
C LEU A 79 1.72 4.21 1.32
N VAL A 80 0.88 3.78 0.37
CA VAL A 80 -0.49 4.27 0.23
C VAL A 80 -1.41 3.05 0.26
N LEU A 81 -2.45 3.11 1.08
CA LEU A 81 -3.44 2.04 1.17
C LEU A 81 -4.70 2.44 0.41
N SER A 82 -5.30 1.50 -0.30
CA SER A 82 -6.55 1.76 -1.00
C SER A 82 -7.58 0.69 -0.65
N GLY A 83 -8.86 1.04 -0.83
CA GLY A 83 -9.94 0.10 -0.54
C GLY A 83 -10.10 -0.22 0.93
N VAL A 84 -9.67 0.67 1.81
CA VAL A 84 -9.76 0.47 3.25
C VAL A 84 -11.19 0.71 3.69
N ASN A 85 -11.85 -0.33 4.20
CA ASN A 85 -13.20 -0.19 4.70
C ASN A 85 -13.21 0.44 6.09
N GLU A 86 -14.38 0.81 6.56
CA GLU A 86 -14.53 1.53 7.82
C GLU A 86 -14.01 0.73 9.01
N GLN A 87 -14.29 -0.57 9.05
CA GLN A 87 -13.85 -1.44 10.14
C GLN A 87 -12.32 -1.53 10.19
N VAL A 88 -11.70 -1.74 9.03
CA VAL A 88 -10.25 -1.81 8.93
C VAL A 88 -9.64 -0.45 9.30
N PHE A 89 -10.23 0.64 8.81
CA PHE A 89 -9.75 1.98 9.14
C PHE A 89 -9.73 2.20 10.66
N HIS A 90 -10.81 1.84 11.34
CA HIS A 90 -10.87 2.01 12.79
C HIS A 90 -9.80 1.18 13.52
N ALA A 91 -9.54 -0.04 13.05
CA ALA A 91 -8.50 -0.88 13.63
C ALA A 91 -7.11 -0.25 13.43
N LEU A 92 -6.85 0.26 12.25
CA LEU A 92 -5.57 0.93 11.95
C LEU A 92 -5.41 2.19 12.79
N ASP A 93 -6.50 2.95 12.93
CA ASP A 93 -6.47 4.21 13.68
C ASP A 93 -6.18 3.95 15.16
N ARG A 94 -6.85 2.96 15.75
CA ARG A 94 -6.60 2.59 17.16
C ARG A 94 -5.18 2.12 17.38
N ALA A 95 -4.57 1.50 16.38
CA ALA A 95 -3.19 1.02 16.47
C ALA A 95 -2.15 2.12 16.19
N GLY A 96 -2.60 3.33 15.86
CA GLY A 96 -1.70 4.43 15.53
C GLY A 96 -1.14 4.41 14.13
N LEU A 97 -1.58 3.46 13.29
CA LEU A 97 -1.04 3.31 11.94
C LEU A 97 -1.55 4.37 10.97
N VAL A 98 -2.76 4.88 11.17
CA VAL A 98 -3.30 5.93 10.31
C VAL A 98 -2.43 7.18 10.40
N ASP A 99 -2.06 7.58 11.62
CA ASP A 99 -1.20 8.75 11.79
C ASP A 99 0.22 8.48 11.32
N MET A 100 0.73 7.27 11.54
CA MET A 100 2.08 6.91 11.15
C MET A 100 2.24 6.87 9.64
N ILE A 101 1.29 6.26 8.93
CA ILE A 101 1.29 6.16 7.47
C ILE A 101 0.94 7.51 6.85
N GLY A 102 0.06 8.26 7.50
CA GLY A 102 -0.48 9.53 7.02
C GLY A 102 -1.93 9.36 6.58
N ARG A 103 -2.81 10.21 7.10
CA ARG A 103 -4.24 10.09 6.79
C ARG A 103 -4.52 10.21 5.30
N GLU A 104 -3.78 11.07 4.61
CA GLU A 104 -3.92 11.28 3.17
C GLU A 104 -3.48 10.05 2.37
N ASN A 105 -2.75 9.14 2.99
CA ASN A 105 -2.26 7.92 2.36
C ASN A 105 -3.11 6.69 2.69
N VAL A 106 -4.19 6.87 3.45
CA VAL A 106 -5.11 5.78 3.80
C VAL A 106 -6.43 6.06 3.11
N CYS A 107 -6.66 5.42 1.98
CA CYS A 107 -7.72 5.76 1.05
C CYS A 107 -8.78 4.67 0.99
N ASN A 108 -10.04 5.08 0.77
CA ASN A 108 -11.15 4.14 0.69
C ASN A 108 -11.39 3.60 -0.73
N HIS A 109 -10.68 4.15 -1.73
CA HIS A 109 -10.87 3.73 -3.12
C HIS A 109 -9.58 3.87 -3.89
N ILE A 110 -9.40 2.98 -4.90
CA ILE A 110 -8.17 2.97 -5.71
C ILE A 110 -7.97 4.29 -6.46
N ASN A 111 -9.03 4.92 -6.93
CA ASN A 111 -8.90 6.17 -7.66
C ASN A 111 -8.31 7.28 -6.79
N VAL A 112 -8.69 7.33 -5.52
CA VAL A 112 -8.13 8.29 -4.57
C VAL A 112 -6.65 7.99 -4.33
N ALA A 113 -6.32 6.71 -4.19
CA ALA A 113 -4.92 6.29 -3.97
C ALA A 113 -4.05 6.62 -5.18
N LEU A 114 -4.56 6.42 -6.38
CA LEU A 114 -3.81 6.74 -7.60
C LEU A 114 -3.57 8.24 -7.72
N ALA A 115 -4.58 9.05 -7.40
CA ALA A 115 -4.42 10.50 -7.40
C ALA A 115 -3.39 10.94 -6.37
N ARG A 116 -3.41 10.31 -5.19
CA ARG A 116 -2.42 10.59 -4.14
C ARG A 116 -1.01 10.23 -4.60
N ALA A 117 -0.85 9.07 -5.24
CA ALA A 117 0.44 8.65 -5.76
C ALA A 117 0.97 9.64 -6.78
N GLU A 118 0.11 10.14 -7.66
CA GLU A 118 0.50 11.15 -8.64
C GLU A 118 0.99 12.43 -7.98
N GLU A 119 0.30 12.89 -6.94
CA GLU A 119 0.75 14.06 -6.18
C GLU A 119 2.15 13.85 -5.60
N ILE A 120 2.40 12.66 -5.02
CA ILE A 120 3.68 12.35 -4.42
C ILE A 120 4.79 12.37 -5.47
N VAL A 121 4.55 11.75 -6.61
CA VAL A 121 5.55 11.66 -7.67
C VAL A 121 5.84 13.05 -8.25
N LYS A 122 4.81 13.87 -8.45
CA LYS A 122 4.99 15.22 -8.95
C LYS A 122 5.74 16.12 -7.98
N SER A 123 5.54 15.94 -6.68
CA SER A 123 6.24 16.74 -5.68
C SER A 123 7.75 16.50 -5.71
N ASP A 124 8.17 15.32 -6.12
CA ASP A 124 9.58 14.95 -6.18
C ASP A 124 10.26 15.44 -7.46
N GLU A 125 9.47 15.89 -8.42
CA GLU A 125 10.02 16.47 -9.64
C GLU A 125 10.35 17.94 -9.42
#